data_569b1f41930d7f5e6cc035ad58b3335a
#
_entry.id   569b1f41930d7f5e6cc035ad58b3335a
#
_cell.length_a   1.000
_cell.length_b   1.000
_cell.length_c   1.000
_cell.angle_alpha   90.00
_cell.angle_beta   90.00
_cell.angle_gamma   90.00
#
_symmetry.space_group_name_H-M   'P 1'
#
loop_
_entity.id
_entity.type
_entity.pdbx_description
1 polymer ?
#
loop_
_entity_poly.entity_id
_entity_poly.type
_entity_poly.pdbx_seq_one_letter_code
_entity_poly.pdbx_strand_id
1 'polypeptide(L)'
;MKRNLISMACVLLTLIVLMGCATSKEKAARKTEQADRVESALAERHYKIAVNMMIDPSETEEKVNQLLPQPYRLEVRNDSLYSFLPKNGNNWIMNTLGQGGLILLEPICSYQEVMTKKGKRHIEIGVENVEDSYTFLIDVTADGNSYISVYPRKRERISYYGNLILD
;
A
#
# COMPACT_ATOMS: atom_id res chain seq x y z
N MET A 1 -59.99 -6.96 -10.03
CA MET A 1 -58.69 -7.68 -10.01
C MET A 1 -57.50 -6.86 -10.53
N LYS A 2 -57.54 -6.15 -11.67
CA LYS A 2 -56.42 -5.35 -12.20
C LYS A 2 -55.96 -4.22 -11.25
N ARG A 3 -56.86 -3.57 -10.51
CA ARG A 3 -56.51 -2.46 -9.61
C ARG A 3 -55.68 -2.88 -8.38
N ASN A 4 -55.90 -4.09 -7.88
CA ASN A 4 -55.16 -4.63 -6.74
C ASN A 4 -53.74 -5.14 -7.18
N LEU A 5 -53.61 -5.56 -8.45
CA LEU A 5 -52.31 -5.98 -8.99
C LEU A 5 -51.38 -4.79 -9.18
N ILE A 6 -51.89 -3.65 -9.62
CA ILE A 6 -51.11 -2.41 -9.78
C ILE A 6 -50.64 -1.87 -8.43
N SER A 7 -51.53 -1.91 -7.43
CA SER A 7 -51.18 -1.47 -6.06
C SER A 7 -50.08 -2.36 -5.45
N MET A 8 -50.17 -3.67 -5.64
CA MET A 8 -49.13 -4.62 -5.16
C MET A 8 -47.81 -4.44 -5.86
N ALA A 9 -47.80 -4.15 -7.17
CA ALA A 9 -46.59 -3.86 -7.93
C ALA A 9 -45.91 -2.56 -7.48
N CYS A 10 -46.68 -1.50 -7.17
CA CYS A 10 -46.11 -0.25 -6.64
C CYS A 10 -45.49 -0.43 -5.26
N VAL A 11 -46.09 -1.23 -4.36
CA VAL A 11 -45.52 -1.52 -3.04
C VAL A 11 -44.25 -2.33 -3.14
N LEU A 12 -44.17 -3.28 -4.07
CA LEU A 12 -42.95 -4.06 -4.30
C LEU A 12 -41.80 -3.19 -4.86
N LEU A 13 -42.12 -2.25 -5.77
CA LEU A 13 -41.17 -1.33 -6.35
C LEU A 13 -40.58 -0.37 -5.31
N THR A 14 -41.41 0.12 -4.38
CA THR A 14 -40.94 1.01 -3.29
C THR A 14 -40.01 0.29 -2.30
N LEU A 15 -40.28 -0.99 -2.00
CA LEU A 15 -39.41 -1.79 -1.13
C LEU A 15 -38.02 -2.00 -1.74
N ILE A 16 -37.92 -2.21 -3.05
CA ILE A 16 -36.61 -2.41 -3.75
C ILE A 16 -35.75 -1.13 -3.71
N VAL A 17 -36.39 0.05 -3.84
CA VAL A 17 -35.68 1.35 -3.78
C VAL A 17 -35.12 1.63 -2.38
N LEU A 18 -35.83 1.22 -1.32
CA LEU A 18 -35.40 1.41 0.06
C LEU A 18 -34.20 0.53 0.44
N MET A 19 -34.09 -0.68 -0.10
CA MET A 19 -32.95 -1.57 0.12
C MET A 19 -31.67 -1.07 -0.59
N GLY A 20 -31.78 -0.42 -1.75
CA GLY A 20 -30.63 0.13 -2.48
C GLY A 20 -29.92 1.29 -1.77
N CYS A 21 -30.63 2.12 -1.03
CA CYS A 21 -30.07 3.25 -0.29
C CYS A 21 -29.27 2.83 0.96
N ALA A 22 -29.65 1.74 1.62
CA ALA A 22 -28.96 1.25 2.83
C ALA A 22 -27.55 0.75 2.49
N THR A 23 -27.38 -0.02 1.41
CA THR A 23 -26.09 -0.54 0.96
C THR A 23 -25.10 0.55 0.50
N SER A 24 -25.59 1.64 -0.07
CA SER A 24 -24.73 2.76 -0.49
C SER A 24 -24.17 3.55 0.71
N LYS A 25 -24.99 3.81 1.73
CA LYS A 25 -24.56 4.49 2.96
C LYS A 25 -23.55 3.66 3.76
N GLU A 26 -23.79 2.36 3.85
CA GLU A 26 -22.88 1.44 4.54
C GLU A 26 -21.51 1.36 3.86
N LYS A 27 -21.46 1.28 2.52
CA LYS A 27 -20.22 1.32 1.76
C LYS A 27 -19.46 2.63 1.95
N ALA A 28 -20.17 3.76 1.99
CA ALA A 28 -19.54 5.06 2.24
C ALA A 28 -18.98 5.14 3.67
N ALA A 29 -19.73 4.69 4.68
CA ALA A 29 -19.25 4.65 6.06
C ALA A 29 -18.00 3.78 6.23
N ARG A 30 -17.96 2.59 5.65
CA ARG A 30 -16.81 1.69 5.68
C ARG A 30 -15.57 2.31 5.02
N LYS A 31 -15.74 3.04 3.90
CA LYS A 31 -14.63 3.75 3.25
C LYS A 31 -14.05 4.86 4.12
N THR A 32 -14.91 5.61 4.80
CA THR A 32 -14.47 6.66 5.72
C THR A 32 -13.72 6.05 6.91
N GLU A 33 -14.27 5.03 7.53
CA GLU A 33 -13.63 4.31 8.64
C GLU A 33 -12.25 3.75 8.22
N GLN A 34 -12.15 3.16 7.03
CA GLN A 34 -10.88 2.66 6.51
C GLN A 34 -9.87 3.79 6.30
N ALA A 35 -10.31 4.92 5.74
CA ALA A 35 -9.45 6.08 5.54
C ALA A 35 -8.93 6.65 6.88
N ASP A 36 -9.79 6.73 7.90
CA ASP A 36 -9.43 7.19 9.23
C ASP A 36 -8.40 6.25 9.90
N ARG A 37 -8.57 4.93 9.73
CA ARG A 37 -7.60 3.93 10.21
C ARG A 37 -6.25 4.04 9.50
N VAL A 38 -6.25 4.23 8.17
CA VAL A 38 -5.02 4.48 7.41
C VAL A 38 -4.32 5.72 7.91
N GLU A 39 -5.06 6.82 8.11
CA GLU A 39 -4.50 8.08 8.58
C GLU A 39 -3.90 7.94 9.99
N SER A 40 -4.59 7.28 10.91
CA SER A 40 -4.10 7.04 12.27
C SER A 40 -2.80 6.22 12.28
N ALA A 41 -2.76 5.12 11.52
CA ALA A 41 -1.58 4.27 11.44
C ALA A 41 -0.35 5.02 10.89
N LEU A 42 -0.53 5.88 9.89
CA LEU A 42 0.56 6.68 9.33
C LEU A 42 1.01 7.77 10.31
N ALA A 43 0.06 8.47 10.95
CA ALA A 43 0.38 9.53 11.92
C ALA A 43 1.17 9.02 13.14
N GLU A 44 0.90 7.80 13.58
CA GLU A 44 1.64 7.14 14.66
C GLU A 44 3.04 6.69 14.26
N ARG A 45 3.41 6.72 12.98
CA ARG A 45 4.65 6.16 12.43
C ARG A 45 4.87 4.71 12.86
N HIS A 46 3.78 3.98 12.93
CA HIS A 46 3.77 2.57 13.28
C HIS A 46 2.87 1.83 12.30
N TYR A 47 3.46 1.43 11.16
CA TYR A 47 2.70 0.81 10.10
C TYR A 47 3.51 -0.22 9.33
N LYS A 48 2.81 -1.12 8.69
CA LYS A 48 3.37 -2.20 7.89
C LYS A 48 2.67 -2.25 6.53
N ILE A 49 3.46 -2.38 5.48
CA ILE A 49 2.99 -2.57 4.12
C ILE A 49 3.37 -3.98 3.68
N ALA A 50 2.36 -4.81 3.40
CA ALA A 50 2.57 -6.08 2.73
C ALA A 50 2.84 -5.82 1.25
N VAL A 51 3.98 -6.27 0.74
CA VAL A 51 4.37 -6.11 -0.64
C VAL A 51 3.98 -7.34 -1.43
N ASN A 52 3.18 -7.15 -2.47
CA ASN A 52 2.61 -8.24 -3.26
C ASN A 52 3.06 -8.24 -4.72
N MET A 53 3.69 -7.15 -5.19
CA MET A 53 4.12 -7.03 -6.57
C MET A 53 5.40 -6.18 -6.65
N MET A 54 6.31 -6.59 -7.54
CA MET A 54 7.53 -5.85 -7.87
C MET A 54 7.46 -5.38 -9.32
N ILE A 55 7.98 -4.19 -9.58
CA ILE A 55 8.11 -3.59 -10.91
C ILE A 55 9.59 -3.47 -11.22
N ASP A 56 10.03 -4.16 -12.26
CA ASP A 56 11.39 -4.04 -12.77
C ASP A 56 11.43 -3.02 -13.91
N PRO A 57 12.16 -1.90 -13.76
CA PRO A 57 12.24 -0.89 -14.80
C PRO A 57 13.03 -1.33 -16.04
N SER A 58 13.81 -2.42 -15.95
CA SER A 58 14.60 -2.96 -17.06
C SER A 58 13.81 -3.89 -17.99
N GLU A 59 12.60 -4.31 -17.60
CA GLU A 59 11.77 -5.20 -18.39
C GLU A 59 10.67 -4.44 -19.16
N THR A 60 10.40 -4.86 -20.39
CA THR A 60 9.30 -4.35 -21.20
C THR A 60 7.94 -4.58 -20.52
N GLU A 61 6.97 -3.70 -20.78
CA GLU A 61 5.65 -3.62 -20.12
C GLU A 61 4.90 -4.94 -19.89
N GLU A 62 5.19 -5.97 -20.65
CA GLU A 62 4.53 -7.29 -20.58
C GLU A 62 4.99 -8.18 -19.41
N LYS A 63 6.15 -7.89 -18.79
CA LYS A 63 6.71 -8.69 -17.67
C LYS A 63 6.76 -7.97 -16.33
N VAL A 64 6.20 -6.78 -16.27
CA VAL A 64 6.35 -5.79 -15.18
C VAL A 64 5.71 -6.23 -13.86
N ASN A 65 4.82 -7.21 -13.86
CA ASN A 65 4.00 -7.52 -12.70
C ASN A 65 4.28 -8.93 -12.17
N GLN A 66 5.39 -9.12 -11.47
CA GLN A 66 5.62 -10.36 -10.72
C GLN A 66 4.80 -10.32 -9.42
N LEU A 67 3.76 -11.15 -9.37
CA LEU A 67 3.10 -11.49 -8.10
C LEU A 67 4.10 -12.21 -7.19
N LEU A 68 4.29 -11.66 -6.00
CA LEU A 68 5.26 -12.16 -5.05
C LEU A 68 4.59 -13.09 -4.03
N PRO A 69 5.19 -14.25 -3.73
CA PRO A 69 4.75 -15.05 -2.61
C PRO A 69 5.05 -14.31 -1.30
N GLN A 70 4.08 -14.25 -0.39
CA GLN A 70 4.31 -13.75 0.96
C GLN A 70 5.58 -14.38 1.58
N PRO A 71 6.41 -13.63 2.35
CA PRO A 71 6.05 -12.54 3.28
C PRO A 71 6.81 -11.21 3.08
N TYR A 72 6.97 -10.70 1.86
CA TYR A 72 7.69 -9.44 1.64
C TYR A 72 6.95 -8.27 2.29
N ARG A 73 7.71 -7.37 2.95
CA ARG A 73 7.13 -6.26 3.68
C ARG A 73 8.08 -5.09 3.86
N LEU A 74 7.51 -3.93 4.02
CA LEU A 74 8.13 -2.73 4.54
C LEU A 74 7.40 -2.35 5.84
N GLU A 75 8.15 -2.06 6.89
CA GLU A 75 7.58 -1.73 8.20
C GLU A 75 8.30 -0.52 8.78
N VAL A 76 7.55 0.45 9.26
CA VAL A 76 8.04 1.59 10.01
C VAL A 76 7.60 1.41 11.47
N ARG A 77 8.56 1.48 12.38
CA ARG A 77 8.32 1.43 13.83
C ARG A 77 9.04 2.60 14.47
N ASN A 78 8.29 3.66 14.78
CA ASN A 78 8.84 4.89 15.35
C ASN A 78 9.98 5.45 14.48
N ASP A 79 11.22 5.31 14.95
CA ASP A 79 12.41 5.87 14.32
C ASP A 79 13.22 4.83 13.53
N SER A 80 12.65 3.66 13.22
CA SER A 80 13.35 2.57 12.54
C SER A 80 12.57 2.05 11.35
N LEU A 81 13.29 1.74 10.27
CA LEU A 81 12.76 1.10 9.07
C LEU A 81 13.21 -0.35 9.00
N TYR A 82 12.23 -1.23 8.82
CA TYR A 82 12.43 -2.65 8.55
C TYR A 82 12.02 -2.92 7.11
N SER A 83 12.94 -3.42 6.31
CA SER A 83 12.67 -3.77 4.92
C SER A 83 13.02 -5.24 4.69
N PHE A 84 12.07 -5.98 4.15
CA PHE A 84 12.29 -7.29 3.56
C PHE A 84 11.59 -7.28 2.20
N LEU A 85 12.32 -6.82 1.17
CA LEU A 85 11.80 -6.62 -0.17
C LEU A 85 12.55 -7.50 -1.17
N PRO A 86 11.87 -8.07 -2.18
CA PRO A 86 12.53 -8.83 -3.22
C PRO A 86 13.34 -7.90 -4.11
N LYS A 87 14.24 -8.48 -4.89
CA LYS A 87 15.02 -7.76 -5.91
C LYS A 87 15.15 -8.60 -7.17
N ASN A 88 15.36 -7.94 -8.30
CA ASN A 88 15.82 -8.57 -9.53
C ASN A 88 17.30 -8.31 -9.76
N GLY A 89 17.98 -9.28 -10.42
CA GLY A 89 19.34 -9.13 -10.89
C GLY A 89 20.45 -9.56 -9.93
N ASN A 90 21.65 -9.74 -10.54
CA ASN A 90 22.81 -10.36 -9.90
C ASN A 90 23.62 -9.44 -8.96
N ASN A 91 23.27 -8.17 -8.83
CA ASN A 91 24.10 -7.15 -8.20
C ASN A 91 23.72 -6.82 -6.74
N TRP A 92 22.79 -7.54 -6.16
CA TRP A 92 22.41 -7.34 -4.76
C TRP A 92 22.95 -8.48 -3.92
N ILE A 93 23.53 -8.15 -2.78
CA ILE A 93 24.20 -9.10 -1.89
C ILE A 93 23.17 -10.11 -1.39
N MET A 94 23.45 -11.39 -1.59
CA MET A 94 22.77 -12.46 -0.89
C MET A 94 23.16 -12.37 0.58
N ASN A 95 22.18 -12.34 1.49
CA ASN A 95 22.47 -12.48 2.90
C ASN A 95 23.07 -13.87 3.18
N THR A 96 23.64 -14.07 4.36
CA THR A 96 24.25 -15.34 4.81
C THR A 96 23.29 -16.53 4.75
N LEU A 97 21.98 -16.30 4.54
CA LEU A 97 20.95 -17.34 4.41
C LEU A 97 20.60 -17.66 2.94
N GLY A 98 21.32 -17.09 1.97
CA GLY A 98 21.06 -17.33 0.54
C GLY A 98 19.80 -16.65 0.00
N GLN A 99 19.13 -15.80 0.75
CA GLN A 99 17.96 -15.05 0.34
C GLN A 99 18.42 -13.70 -0.24
N GLY A 100 18.24 -13.52 -1.55
CA GLY A 100 18.48 -12.24 -2.20
C GLY A 100 17.34 -11.26 -1.90
N GLY A 101 17.69 -10.01 -1.53
CA GLY A 101 16.68 -8.98 -1.27
C GLY A 101 17.27 -7.72 -0.65
N LEU A 102 16.45 -6.69 -0.55
CA LEU A 102 16.74 -5.51 0.23
C LEU A 102 16.27 -5.75 1.68
N ILE A 103 17.19 -6.24 2.49
CA ILE A 103 16.95 -6.50 3.91
C ILE A 103 17.63 -5.39 4.69
N LEU A 104 16.84 -4.53 5.30
CA LEU A 104 17.31 -3.43 6.14
C LEU A 104 16.65 -3.52 7.51
N LEU A 105 17.40 -3.11 8.51
CA LEU A 105 16.96 -2.86 9.87
C LEU A 105 17.77 -1.66 10.35
N GLU A 106 17.32 -0.47 9.97
CA GLU A 106 18.13 0.73 10.13
C GLU A 106 17.34 1.86 10.79
N PRO A 107 18.00 2.71 11.59
CA PRO A 107 17.42 3.95 12.04
C PRO A 107 17.02 4.85 10.87
N ILE A 108 15.90 5.54 11.02
CA ILE A 108 15.43 6.55 10.05
C ILE A 108 16.24 7.82 10.24
N CYS A 109 16.98 8.24 9.19
CA CYS A 109 17.76 9.48 9.18
C CYS A 109 16.88 10.70 8.86
N SER A 110 15.86 10.53 8.02
CA SER A 110 14.91 11.57 7.65
C SER A 110 13.53 10.98 7.40
N TYR A 111 12.49 11.71 7.79
CA TYR A 111 11.10 11.35 7.55
C TYR A 111 10.31 12.60 7.23
N GLN A 112 9.68 12.62 6.06
CA GLN A 112 8.79 13.68 5.64
C GLN A 112 7.48 13.06 5.16
N GLU A 113 6.36 13.66 5.52
CA GLU A 113 5.03 13.22 5.11
C GLU A 113 4.20 14.43 4.67
N VAL A 114 3.59 14.32 3.50
CA VAL A 114 2.72 15.36 2.94
C VAL A 114 1.47 14.75 2.32
N MET A 115 0.34 15.44 2.47
CA MET A 115 -0.87 15.11 1.73
C MET A 115 -0.79 15.71 0.33
N THR A 116 -0.89 14.87 -0.69
CA THR A 116 -0.93 15.32 -2.08
C THR A 116 -2.28 15.93 -2.44
N LYS A 117 -2.34 16.76 -3.49
CA LYS A 117 -3.60 17.32 -4.02
C LYS A 117 -4.61 16.26 -4.46
N LYS A 118 -4.16 15.03 -4.69
CA LYS A 118 -5.00 13.88 -5.09
C LYS A 118 -5.48 13.06 -3.88
N GLY A 119 -5.24 13.51 -2.65
CA GLY A 119 -5.65 12.83 -1.43
C GLY A 119 -4.83 11.59 -1.08
N LYS A 120 -3.59 11.48 -1.60
CA LYS A 120 -2.65 10.43 -1.20
C LYS A 120 -1.70 10.98 -0.15
N ARG A 121 -1.30 10.15 0.79
CA ARG A 121 -0.16 10.42 1.66
C ARG A 121 1.12 10.08 0.92
N HIS A 122 1.97 11.06 0.75
CA HIS A 122 3.32 10.90 0.20
C HIS A 122 4.33 10.96 1.33
N ILE A 123 5.10 9.90 1.51
CA ILE A 123 6.05 9.72 2.60
C ILE A 123 7.42 9.53 1.97
N GLU A 124 8.38 10.30 2.45
CA GLU A 124 9.80 10.16 2.10
C GLU A 124 10.59 9.76 3.34
N ILE A 125 11.33 8.64 3.24
CA ILE A 125 12.14 8.09 4.33
C ILE A 125 13.57 7.91 3.82
N GLY A 126 14.51 8.53 4.52
CA GLY A 126 15.95 8.30 4.32
C GLY A 126 16.51 7.36 5.36
N VAL A 127 17.25 6.34 4.93
CA VAL A 127 18.04 5.45 5.78
C VAL A 127 19.43 5.26 5.20
N GLU A 128 20.39 4.97 6.04
CA GLU A 128 21.80 4.76 5.66
C GLU A 128 22.38 3.60 6.44
N ASN A 129 23.13 2.76 5.75
CA ASN A 129 23.95 1.72 6.37
C ASN A 129 25.39 1.77 5.83
N VAL A 130 26.24 0.84 6.25
CA VAL A 130 27.65 0.79 5.84
C VAL A 130 27.84 0.56 4.33
N GLU A 131 26.85 0.04 3.63
CA GLU A 131 26.95 -0.32 2.21
C GLU A 131 26.46 0.81 1.29
N ASP A 132 25.33 1.45 1.65
CA ASP A 132 24.63 2.41 0.79
C ASP A 132 23.70 3.31 1.61
N SER A 133 23.20 4.37 0.97
CA SER A 133 22.08 5.17 1.45
C SER A 133 20.86 4.96 0.55
N TYR A 134 19.67 4.94 1.16
CA TYR A 134 18.42 4.62 0.49
C TYR A 134 17.39 5.69 0.78
N THR A 135 16.69 6.12 -0.25
CA THR A 135 15.49 6.95 -0.12
C THR A 135 14.28 6.12 -0.53
N PHE A 136 13.33 5.97 0.38
CA PHE A 136 12.04 5.34 0.13
C PHE A 136 11.00 6.42 -0.12
N LEU A 137 10.36 6.38 -1.28
CA LEU A 137 9.19 7.19 -1.58
C LEU A 137 7.96 6.29 -1.54
N ILE A 138 7.01 6.59 -0.68
CA ILE A 138 5.84 5.77 -0.44
C ILE A 138 4.59 6.60 -0.65
N ASP A 139 3.77 6.23 -1.61
CA ASP A 139 2.44 6.81 -1.83
C ASP A 139 1.38 5.87 -1.27
N VAL A 140 0.60 6.32 -0.29
CA VAL A 140 -0.50 5.55 0.31
C VAL A 140 -1.82 6.24 -0.01
N THR A 141 -2.77 5.48 -0.53
CA THR A 141 -4.14 5.94 -0.80
C THR A 141 -5.05 5.74 0.41
N ALA A 142 -6.19 6.40 0.45
CA ALA A 142 -7.15 6.31 1.56
C ALA A 142 -7.68 4.89 1.82
N ASP A 143 -7.61 4.00 0.85
CA ASP A 143 -7.98 2.59 0.96
C ASP A 143 -6.79 1.67 1.34
N GLY A 144 -5.61 2.26 1.62
CA GLY A 144 -4.40 1.55 2.06
C GLY A 144 -3.54 0.97 0.94
N ASN A 145 -3.94 1.13 -0.35
CA ASN A 145 -3.07 0.73 -1.46
C ASN A 145 -1.80 1.58 -1.44
N SER A 146 -0.66 0.93 -1.59
CA SER A 146 0.64 1.55 -1.44
C SER A 146 1.50 1.33 -2.66
N TYR A 147 2.20 2.38 -3.10
CA TYR A 147 3.24 2.32 -4.11
C TYR A 147 4.55 2.76 -3.47
N ILE A 148 5.58 1.91 -3.55
CA ILE A 148 6.88 2.13 -2.92
C ILE A 148 7.92 2.23 -4.02
N SER A 149 8.72 3.30 -4.05
CA SER A 149 9.92 3.41 -4.87
C SER A 149 11.13 3.53 -3.97
N VAL A 150 12.10 2.66 -4.17
CA VAL A 150 13.37 2.67 -3.45
C VAL A 150 14.47 3.18 -4.36
N TYR A 151 15.15 4.20 -3.91
CA TYR A 151 16.29 4.84 -4.59
C TYR A 151 17.57 4.60 -3.81
N PRO A 152 18.32 3.53 -4.13
CA PRO A 152 19.66 3.36 -3.61
C PRO A 152 20.59 4.40 -4.27
N ARG A 153 21.59 4.90 -3.52
CA ARG A 153 22.56 5.86 -4.08
C ARG A 153 23.45 5.26 -5.15
N LYS A 154 23.80 3.98 -4.98
CA LYS A 154 24.80 3.29 -5.84
C LYS A 154 24.17 2.33 -6.84
N ARG A 155 22.84 2.20 -6.90
CA ARG A 155 22.14 1.17 -7.68
C ARG A 155 20.88 1.71 -8.33
N GLU A 156 20.28 0.93 -9.21
CA GLU A 156 19.04 1.29 -9.90
C GLU A 156 17.85 1.30 -8.94
N ARG A 157 16.89 2.15 -9.28
CA ARG A 157 15.61 2.22 -8.58
C ARG A 157 14.82 0.93 -8.72
N ILE A 158 14.14 0.53 -7.68
CA ILE A 158 13.17 -0.57 -7.70
C ILE A 158 11.84 -0.04 -7.17
N SER A 159 10.74 -0.51 -7.74
CA SER A 159 9.41 -0.11 -7.29
C SER A 159 8.54 -1.32 -6.97
N TYR A 160 7.57 -1.11 -6.07
CA TYR A 160 6.71 -2.16 -5.55
C TYR A 160 5.28 -1.65 -5.37
N TYR A 161 4.32 -2.57 -5.49
CA TYR A 161 2.97 -2.38 -5.00
C TYR A 161 2.72 -3.22 -3.76
N GLY A 162 1.90 -2.70 -2.87
CA GLY A 162 1.52 -3.36 -1.64
C GLY A 162 0.27 -2.76 -1.03
N ASN A 163 -0.07 -3.28 0.14
CA ASN A 163 -1.21 -2.82 0.92
C ASN A 163 -0.79 -2.58 2.35
N LEU A 164 -1.24 -1.45 2.92
CA LEU A 164 -1.11 -1.17 4.34
C LEU A 164 -1.89 -2.22 5.13
N ILE A 165 -1.23 -2.84 6.11
CA ILE A 165 -1.88 -3.75 7.05
C ILE A 165 -2.46 -2.89 8.16
N LEU A 166 -3.77 -2.96 8.34
CA LEU A 166 -4.50 -2.32 9.43
C LEU A 166 -4.88 -3.40 10.45
N ASP A 167 -4.25 -3.36 11.60
CA ASP A 167 -4.56 -4.26 12.72
C ASP A 167 -5.89 -3.90 13.38
#